data_4cde6d5d690e18b98f9df4c3aeeda491
#
_entry.id   4cde6d5d690e18b98f9df4c3aeeda491
#
_cell.length_a   1.000
_cell.length_b   1.000
_cell.length_c   1.000
_cell.angle_alpha   90.00
_cell.angle_beta   90.00
_cell.angle_gamma   90.00
#
_symmetry.space_group_name_H-M   'P 1'
#
loop_
_entity.id
_entity.type
_entity.pdbx_description
1 polymer ?
#
loop_
_entity_poly.entity_id
_entity_poly.type
_entity_poly.pdbx_seq_one_letter_code
_entity_poly.pdbx_strand_id
1 'polypeptide(L)'
;KGSIDKNVKIPIIKIEYQNNRNGHFNENARWIKNVLSQLKSQYNINKFNFVAHSMGNMSFAYYMNNYGNDKYLPHLQKEVNIAGTYNGVLNLNEKINEINLDRNGKPNKMNDDFKKLLSLKEVYKDKNIDVLNIYGDIQDGTHSDGRVSNSSSKSLKYLLGNSPKSYTENKFTGKTAQHSQLHENKNIANDIIQFLWNK
;
A
#
# COMPACT_ATOMS: atom_id res chain seq x y z
N LYS A 1 6.85 2.01 -22.31
CA LYS A 1 5.96 2.45 -23.41
C LYS A 1 5.18 1.22 -23.86
N GLY A 2 3.91 1.14 -23.56
CA GLY A 2 3.00 0.08 -23.98
C GLY A 2 1.68 0.70 -24.42
N SER A 3 0.92 0.01 -25.26
CA SER A 3 -0.46 0.35 -25.56
C SER A 3 -1.38 -0.62 -24.83
N ILE A 4 -2.52 -0.12 -24.34
CA ILE A 4 -3.58 -0.98 -23.80
C ILE A 4 -4.44 -1.42 -24.97
N ASP A 5 -4.65 -2.75 -25.12
CA ASP A 5 -5.61 -3.28 -26.08
C ASP A 5 -7.02 -2.80 -25.71
N LYS A 6 -7.69 -2.14 -26.64
CA LYS A 6 -9.05 -1.59 -26.47
C LYS A 6 -10.11 -2.65 -26.15
N ASN A 7 -9.82 -3.93 -26.43
CA ASN A 7 -10.72 -5.05 -26.15
C ASN A 7 -10.59 -5.58 -24.71
N VAL A 8 -9.56 -5.16 -23.96
CA VAL A 8 -9.37 -5.59 -22.58
C VAL A 8 -10.25 -4.76 -21.66
N LYS A 9 -11.23 -5.41 -21.01
CA LYS A 9 -12.18 -4.75 -20.09
C LYS A 9 -11.52 -4.27 -18.79
N ILE A 10 -10.52 -4.98 -18.28
CA ILE A 10 -9.80 -4.67 -17.02
C ILE A 10 -8.32 -4.90 -17.27
N PRO A 11 -7.57 -3.87 -17.71
CA PRO A 11 -6.13 -4.00 -17.93
C PRO A 11 -5.37 -4.04 -16.60
N ILE A 12 -4.35 -4.90 -16.52
CA ILE A 12 -3.35 -4.88 -15.45
C ILE A 12 -2.15 -4.09 -15.95
N ILE A 13 -1.81 -3.03 -15.23
CA ILE A 13 -0.72 -2.14 -15.57
C ILE A 13 0.37 -2.25 -14.52
N LYS A 14 1.52 -2.77 -14.89
CA LYS A 14 2.69 -2.82 -14.03
C LYS A 14 3.46 -1.49 -14.15
N ILE A 15 3.66 -0.83 -13.02
CA ILE A 15 4.49 0.38 -12.95
C ILE A 15 5.86 -0.03 -12.42
N GLU A 16 6.89 0.20 -13.20
CA GLU A 16 8.29 0.03 -12.81
C GLU A 16 8.98 1.40 -12.81
N TYR A 17 9.62 1.72 -11.69
CA TYR A 17 10.45 2.91 -11.61
C TYR A 17 11.84 2.61 -12.14
N GLN A 18 12.42 3.52 -12.92
CA GLN A 18 13.82 3.42 -13.35
C GLN A 18 14.77 3.39 -12.15
N ASN A 19 14.42 4.09 -11.07
CA ASN A 19 15.08 4.02 -9.78
C ASN A 19 14.11 3.46 -8.73
N ASN A 20 14.07 2.13 -8.61
CA ASN A 20 13.21 1.43 -7.65
C ASN A 20 13.68 1.54 -6.18
N ARG A 21 14.84 2.15 -5.93
CA ARG A 21 15.37 2.44 -4.59
C ARG A 21 15.20 3.91 -4.19
N ASN A 22 14.47 4.68 -4.99
CA ASN A 22 14.23 6.09 -4.69
C ASN A 22 13.39 6.24 -3.41
N GLY A 23 14.01 6.73 -2.35
CA GLY A 23 13.34 7.07 -1.08
C GLY A 23 12.64 8.43 -1.11
N HIS A 24 12.61 9.14 -2.24
CA HIS A 24 11.91 10.42 -2.40
C HIS A 24 10.43 10.18 -2.73
N PHE A 25 9.63 9.85 -1.72
CA PHE A 25 8.22 9.47 -1.88
C PHE A 25 7.37 10.53 -2.58
N ASN A 26 7.64 11.81 -2.41
CA ASN A 26 6.94 12.87 -3.14
C ASN A 26 7.19 12.80 -4.66
N GLU A 27 8.40 12.45 -5.08
CA GLU A 27 8.72 12.28 -6.49
C GLU A 27 8.02 11.03 -7.05
N ASN A 28 8.07 9.93 -6.32
CA ASN A 28 7.36 8.70 -6.68
C ASN A 28 5.84 8.95 -6.80
N ALA A 29 5.26 9.69 -5.86
CA ALA A 29 3.86 10.11 -5.89
C ALA A 29 3.51 10.90 -7.15
N ARG A 30 4.39 11.80 -7.58
CA ARG A 30 4.24 12.56 -8.83
C ARG A 30 4.29 11.65 -10.05
N TRP A 31 5.15 10.63 -10.05
CA TRP A 31 5.20 9.66 -11.15
C TRP A 31 3.90 8.85 -11.24
N ILE A 32 3.35 8.38 -10.11
CA ILE A 32 2.05 7.70 -10.05
C ILE A 32 0.95 8.63 -10.61
N LYS A 33 0.91 9.88 -10.16
CA LYS A 33 -0.03 10.89 -10.66
C LYS A 33 0.05 11.04 -12.17
N ASN A 34 1.26 11.13 -12.74
CA ASN A 34 1.46 11.31 -14.17
C ASN A 34 0.95 10.10 -14.96
N VAL A 35 1.22 8.86 -14.48
CA VAL A 35 0.71 7.64 -15.10
C VAL A 35 -0.82 7.63 -15.10
N LEU A 36 -1.44 7.89 -13.94
CA LEU A 36 -2.90 7.89 -13.82
C LEU A 36 -3.55 8.99 -14.68
N SER A 37 -2.94 10.17 -14.76
CA SER A 37 -3.38 11.25 -15.63
C SER A 37 -3.36 10.83 -17.11
N GLN A 38 -2.29 10.17 -17.58
CA GLN A 38 -2.19 9.65 -18.94
C GLN A 38 -3.22 8.55 -19.20
N LEU A 39 -3.43 7.63 -18.26
CA LEU A 39 -4.43 6.57 -18.38
C LEU A 39 -5.84 7.14 -18.53
N LYS A 40 -6.16 8.18 -17.80
CA LYS A 40 -7.43 8.88 -17.93
C LYS A 40 -7.55 9.58 -19.29
N SER A 41 -6.55 10.34 -19.69
CA SER A 41 -6.62 11.14 -20.92
C SER A 41 -6.61 10.30 -22.19
N GLN A 42 -5.80 9.23 -22.23
CA GLN A 42 -5.62 8.40 -23.42
C GLN A 42 -6.62 7.24 -23.55
N TYR A 43 -7.06 6.68 -22.42
CA TYR A 43 -7.87 5.46 -22.36
C TYR A 43 -9.20 5.64 -21.62
N ASN A 44 -9.53 6.85 -21.17
CA ASN A 44 -10.74 7.16 -20.40
C ASN A 44 -10.91 6.28 -19.13
N ILE A 45 -9.78 5.89 -18.51
CA ILE A 45 -9.79 5.15 -17.26
C ILE A 45 -10.14 6.11 -16.11
N ASN A 46 -11.30 5.95 -15.51
CA ASN A 46 -11.82 6.81 -14.46
C ASN A 46 -11.75 6.20 -13.05
N LYS A 47 -11.52 4.90 -12.96
CA LYS A 47 -11.44 4.13 -11.72
C LYS A 47 -10.28 3.15 -11.80
N PHE A 48 -9.67 2.86 -10.66
CA PHE A 48 -8.59 1.88 -10.58
C PHE A 48 -8.56 1.17 -9.23
N ASN A 49 -7.97 -0.02 -9.23
CA ASN A 49 -7.53 -0.72 -8.04
C ASN A 49 -6.01 -0.63 -7.97
N PHE A 50 -5.47 -0.64 -6.77
CA PHE A 50 -4.03 -0.54 -6.57
C PHE A 50 -3.51 -1.70 -5.73
N VAL A 51 -2.36 -2.24 -6.12
CA VAL A 51 -1.63 -3.27 -5.38
C VAL A 51 -0.17 -2.86 -5.31
N ALA A 52 0.40 -2.86 -4.12
CA ALA A 52 1.81 -2.57 -3.93
C ALA A 52 2.47 -3.50 -2.91
N HIS A 53 3.79 -3.60 -3.02
CA HIS A 53 4.65 -4.32 -2.10
C HIS A 53 5.70 -3.38 -1.50
N SER A 54 5.99 -3.54 -0.21
CA SER A 54 7.08 -2.85 0.48
C SER A 54 7.00 -1.32 0.37
N MET A 55 8.07 -0.65 -0.04
CA MET A 55 8.14 0.81 -0.21
C MET A 55 7.18 1.35 -1.27
N GLY A 56 6.68 0.52 -2.18
CA GLY A 56 5.64 0.92 -3.13
C GLY A 56 4.37 1.41 -2.45
N ASN A 57 4.06 0.86 -1.27
CA ASN A 57 2.94 1.32 -0.44
C ASN A 57 3.15 2.75 0.08
N MET A 58 4.37 3.09 0.50
CA MET A 58 4.69 4.47 0.92
C MET A 58 4.57 5.46 -0.24
N SER A 59 5.07 5.11 -1.41
CA SER A 59 4.92 5.94 -2.62
C SER A 59 3.45 6.20 -2.94
N PHE A 60 2.60 5.19 -2.77
CA PHE A 60 1.16 5.32 -2.99
C PHE A 60 0.46 6.11 -1.88
N ALA A 61 0.83 5.90 -0.63
CA ALA A 61 0.31 6.70 0.48
C ALA A 61 0.60 8.20 0.28
N TYR A 62 1.80 8.54 -0.17
CA TYR A 62 2.16 9.91 -0.55
C TYR A 62 1.36 10.41 -1.76
N TYR A 63 1.12 9.54 -2.76
CA TYR A 63 0.24 9.89 -3.87
C TYR A 63 -1.17 10.24 -3.38
N MET A 64 -1.76 9.40 -2.54
CA MET A 64 -3.09 9.63 -1.97
C MET A 64 -3.11 10.91 -1.13
N ASN A 65 -2.11 11.12 -0.27
CA ASN A 65 -2.02 12.31 0.57
C ASN A 65 -1.95 13.61 -0.23
N ASN A 66 -1.21 13.60 -1.34
CA ASN A 66 -0.96 14.79 -2.16
C ASN A 66 -2.03 15.02 -3.23
N TYR A 67 -2.62 13.95 -3.79
CA TYR A 67 -3.46 14.00 -4.99
C TYR A 67 -4.79 13.26 -4.86
N GLY A 68 -5.05 12.56 -3.76
CA GLY A 68 -6.25 11.74 -3.57
C GLY A 68 -7.57 12.52 -3.61
N ASN A 69 -7.52 13.84 -3.46
CA ASN A 69 -8.68 14.73 -3.58
C ASN A 69 -8.80 15.42 -4.95
N ASP A 70 -7.90 15.12 -5.88
CA ASP A 70 -7.94 15.71 -7.22
C ASP A 70 -9.04 15.02 -8.06
N LYS A 71 -10.13 15.71 -8.30
CA LYS A 71 -11.28 15.25 -9.10
C LYS A 71 -10.96 15.00 -10.57
N TYR A 72 -9.83 15.49 -11.06
CA TYR A 72 -9.40 15.26 -12.44
C TYR A 72 -8.60 13.98 -12.62
N LEU A 73 -8.26 13.27 -11.53
CA LEU A 73 -7.59 11.97 -11.58
C LEU A 73 -8.58 10.81 -11.49
N PRO A 74 -8.20 9.61 -11.91
CA PRO A 74 -9.00 8.40 -11.66
C PRO A 74 -9.21 8.16 -10.16
N HIS A 75 -10.36 7.57 -9.81
CA HIS A 75 -10.71 7.28 -8.43
C HIS A 75 -10.28 5.89 -8.00
N LEU A 76 -9.60 5.80 -6.85
CA LEU A 76 -9.28 4.54 -6.20
C LEU A 76 -10.55 3.83 -5.72
N GLN A 77 -10.68 2.53 -6.03
CA GLN A 77 -11.80 1.70 -5.57
C GLN A 77 -11.38 0.72 -4.48
N LYS A 78 -10.30 -0.03 -4.74
CA LYS A 78 -9.75 -1.02 -3.83
C LYS A 78 -8.24 -0.87 -3.75
N GLU A 79 -7.69 -1.07 -2.56
CA GLU A 79 -6.27 -0.97 -2.29
C GLU A 79 -5.79 -2.22 -1.57
N VAL A 80 -4.72 -2.83 -2.07
CA VAL A 80 -4.05 -3.95 -1.45
C VAL A 80 -2.61 -3.55 -1.12
N ASN A 81 -2.29 -3.59 0.17
CA ASN A 81 -0.98 -3.29 0.69
C ASN A 81 -0.30 -4.58 1.15
N ILE A 82 0.88 -4.88 0.62
CA ILE A 82 1.68 -6.05 0.98
C ILE A 82 2.96 -5.56 1.64
N ALA A 83 3.17 -5.94 2.89
CA ALA A 83 4.37 -5.56 3.67
C ALA A 83 4.67 -4.05 3.63
N GLY A 84 3.68 -3.22 3.88
CA GLY A 84 3.82 -1.77 3.85
C GLY A 84 4.79 -1.24 4.91
N THR A 85 5.70 -0.37 4.51
CA THR A 85 6.78 0.17 5.36
C THR A 85 6.39 1.50 6.01
N TYR A 86 5.15 1.59 6.53
CA TYR A 86 4.56 2.88 6.93
C TYR A 86 5.31 3.59 8.05
N ASN A 87 5.87 2.84 9.01
CA ASN A 87 6.58 3.44 10.14
C ASN A 87 8.02 2.93 10.30
N GLY A 88 8.58 2.34 9.24
CA GLY A 88 9.98 1.95 9.25
C GLY A 88 10.27 0.62 8.54
N VAL A 89 11.56 0.37 8.42
CA VAL A 89 12.18 -0.85 7.90
C VAL A 89 13.24 -1.29 8.89
N LEU A 90 13.24 -2.56 9.26
CA LEU A 90 14.20 -3.12 10.21
C LEU A 90 15.65 -2.94 9.73
N ASN A 91 16.50 -2.58 10.67
CA ASN A 91 17.92 -2.31 10.46
C ASN A 91 18.23 -1.11 9.54
N LEU A 92 17.22 -0.34 9.15
CA LEU A 92 17.39 0.92 8.43
C LEU A 92 17.01 2.11 9.34
N ASN A 93 15.77 2.17 9.78
CA ASN A 93 15.22 3.24 10.62
C ASN A 93 14.27 2.74 11.69
N GLU A 94 14.22 1.43 11.91
CA GLU A 94 13.50 0.75 12.98
C GLU A 94 14.36 -0.37 13.58
N LYS A 95 14.37 -0.50 14.91
CA LYS A 95 14.99 -1.63 15.62
C LYS A 95 13.96 -2.75 15.82
N ILE A 96 14.45 -3.98 15.97
CA ILE A 96 13.59 -5.13 16.25
C ILE A 96 12.79 -4.88 17.53
N ASN A 97 11.47 -5.10 17.46
CA ASN A 97 10.53 -4.94 18.55
C ASN A 97 10.50 -3.53 19.19
N GLU A 98 10.94 -2.50 18.46
CA GLU A 98 10.93 -1.11 18.94
C GLU A 98 9.53 -0.49 18.89
N ILE A 99 8.77 -0.80 17.85
CA ILE A 99 7.45 -0.20 17.62
C ILE A 99 6.36 -1.10 18.17
N ASN A 100 5.56 -0.55 19.09
CA ASN A 100 4.36 -1.17 19.62
C ASN A 100 3.14 -0.36 19.22
N LEU A 101 2.03 -1.05 18.95
CA LEU A 101 0.78 -0.43 18.56
C LEU A 101 -0.23 -0.52 19.70
N ASP A 102 -1.02 0.52 19.88
CA ASP A 102 -2.23 0.45 20.69
C ASP A 102 -3.38 -0.25 19.95
N ARG A 103 -4.54 -0.38 20.60
CA ARG A 103 -5.74 -1.02 20.05
C ARG A 103 -6.28 -0.35 18.76
N ASN A 104 -5.92 0.90 18.54
CA ASN A 104 -6.31 1.67 17.35
C ASN A 104 -5.25 1.63 16.24
N GLY A 105 -4.16 0.87 16.44
CA GLY A 105 -3.03 0.80 15.53
C GLY A 105 -2.06 1.99 15.63
N LYS A 106 -2.20 2.85 16.65
CA LYS A 106 -1.31 3.99 16.86
C LYS A 106 0.04 3.51 17.36
N PRO A 107 1.15 3.81 16.67
CA PRO A 107 2.46 3.45 17.12
C PRO A 107 2.92 4.33 18.30
N ASN A 108 3.66 3.74 19.25
CA ASN A 108 4.28 4.44 20.37
C ASN A 108 5.36 5.44 19.91
N LYS A 109 5.94 5.21 18.73
CA LYS A 109 6.94 6.07 18.11
C LYS A 109 6.62 6.21 16.62
N MET A 110 6.64 7.43 16.12
CA MET A 110 6.35 7.76 14.72
C MET A 110 7.58 8.37 14.07
N ASN A 111 8.02 7.82 12.95
CA ASN A 111 9.03 8.47 12.12
C ASN A 111 8.44 9.67 11.35
N ASP A 112 9.30 10.46 10.70
CA ASP A 112 8.86 11.71 10.06
C ASP A 112 7.98 11.46 8.83
N ASP A 113 8.21 10.37 8.10
CA ASP A 113 7.37 10.02 6.95
C ASP A 113 5.98 9.58 7.39
N PHE A 114 5.88 8.82 8.48
CA PHE A 114 4.59 8.46 9.08
C PHE A 114 3.80 9.70 9.51
N LYS A 115 4.47 10.66 10.19
CA LYS A 115 3.83 11.90 10.63
C LYS A 115 3.25 12.72 9.47
N LYS A 116 3.92 12.75 8.32
CA LYS A 116 3.43 13.44 7.10
C LYS A 116 2.14 12.82 6.55
N LEU A 117 1.87 11.56 6.87
CA LEU A 117 0.70 10.82 6.39
C LEU A 117 -0.49 10.85 7.35
N LEU A 118 -0.42 11.54 8.48
CA LEU A 118 -1.50 11.59 9.48
C LEU A 118 -2.82 12.18 8.94
N SER A 119 -2.77 12.92 7.83
CA SER A 119 -3.94 13.46 7.15
C SER A 119 -4.64 12.47 6.20
N LEU A 120 -4.08 11.27 5.97
CA LEU A 120 -4.67 10.28 5.04
C LEU A 120 -6.11 9.94 5.36
N LYS A 121 -6.49 9.84 6.63
CA LYS A 121 -7.88 9.58 7.05
C LYS A 121 -8.87 10.59 6.47
N GLU A 122 -8.48 11.86 6.36
CA GLU A 122 -9.33 12.89 5.77
C GLU A 122 -9.43 12.73 4.24
N VAL A 123 -8.36 12.25 3.61
CA VAL A 123 -8.36 11.97 2.17
C VAL A 123 -9.24 10.77 1.82
N TYR A 124 -9.26 9.71 2.66
CA TYR A 124 -10.05 8.49 2.42
C TYR A 124 -11.53 8.65 2.78
N LYS A 125 -11.86 9.66 3.59
CA LYS A 125 -13.22 9.92 4.05
C LYS A 125 -14.18 10.09 2.86
N ASP A 126 -15.34 9.41 2.93
CA ASP A 126 -16.43 9.47 1.96
C ASP A 126 -16.08 8.99 0.53
N LYS A 127 -14.92 8.33 0.34
CA LYS A 127 -14.50 7.80 -0.98
C LYS A 127 -14.91 6.35 -1.26
N ASN A 128 -15.49 5.65 -0.27
CA ASN A 128 -15.92 4.26 -0.39
C ASN A 128 -14.80 3.30 -0.87
N ILE A 129 -13.59 3.48 -0.36
CA ILE A 129 -12.42 2.66 -0.68
C ILE A 129 -12.40 1.42 0.21
N ASP A 130 -12.26 0.24 -0.39
CA ASP A 130 -11.99 -1.01 0.32
C ASP A 130 -10.48 -1.22 0.44
N VAL A 131 -9.98 -1.58 1.63
CA VAL A 131 -8.54 -1.75 1.91
C VAL A 131 -8.25 -3.14 2.45
N LEU A 132 -7.29 -3.83 1.84
CA LEU A 132 -6.70 -5.07 2.32
C LEU A 132 -5.23 -4.83 2.67
N ASN A 133 -4.85 -5.12 3.92
CA ASN A 133 -3.49 -5.00 4.41
C ASN A 133 -2.92 -6.38 4.72
N ILE A 134 -1.89 -6.79 3.98
CA ILE A 134 -1.24 -8.09 4.08
C ILE A 134 0.16 -7.90 4.67
N TYR A 135 0.52 -8.71 5.68
CA TYR A 135 1.85 -8.69 6.26
C TYR A 135 2.31 -10.07 6.68
N GLY A 136 3.61 -10.24 6.79
CA GLY A 136 4.26 -11.51 7.09
C GLY A 136 4.91 -11.56 8.46
N ASP A 137 5.01 -12.77 9.01
CA ASP A 137 5.75 -13.06 10.24
C ASP A 137 6.50 -14.38 10.07
N ILE A 138 7.81 -14.33 10.00
CA ILE A 138 8.65 -15.53 9.82
C ILE A 138 8.79 -16.35 11.11
N GLN A 139 8.18 -15.91 12.21
CA GLN A 139 8.12 -16.62 13.51
C GLN A 139 9.48 -16.86 14.15
N ASP A 140 10.45 -15.97 13.97
CA ASP A 140 11.78 -16.02 14.55
C ASP A 140 11.93 -15.15 15.82
N GLY A 141 10.81 -14.61 16.32
CA GLY A 141 10.78 -13.70 17.50
C GLY A 141 10.93 -12.22 17.16
N THR A 142 11.17 -11.88 15.89
CA THR A 142 11.28 -10.47 15.45
C THR A 142 9.91 -9.82 15.17
N HIS A 143 8.83 -10.60 15.13
CA HIS A 143 7.50 -10.15 14.74
C HIS A 143 7.51 -9.38 13.41
N SER A 144 8.14 -9.98 12.41
CA SER A 144 8.38 -9.37 11.10
C SER A 144 8.41 -10.40 9.97
N ASP A 145 8.42 -9.92 8.74
CA ASP A 145 8.73 -10.72 7.56
C ASP A 145 10.26 -10.84 7.29
N GLY A 146 11.08 -10.48 8.28
CA GLY A 146 12.55 -10.41 8.21
C GLY A 146 13.06 -9.04 7.72
N ARG A 147 12.18 -8.13 7.27
CA ARG A 147 12.56 -6.80 6.79
C ARG A 147 11.62 -5.69 7.28
N VAL A 148 10.33 -5.96 7.34
CA VAL A 148 9.32 -5.01 7.82
C VAL A 148 8.63 -5.60 9.03
N SER A 149 8.56 -4.83 10.12
CA SER A 149 7.86 -5.27 11.32
C SER A 149 6.36 -5.32 11.08
N ASN A 150 5.69 -6.24 11.77
CA ASN A 150 4.23 -6.30 11.75
C ASN A 150 3.63 -4.96 12.23
N SER A 151 4.28 -4.31 13.20
CA SER A 151 3.86 -3.01 13.71
C SER A 151 3.94 -1.92 12.64
N SER A 152 5.01 -1.88 11.84
CA SER A 152 5.12 -0.93 10.73
C SER A 152 4.00 -1.11 9.72
N SER A 153 3.75 -2.35 9.24
CA SER A 153 2.69 -2.64 8.28
C SER A 153 1.29 -2.38 8.84
N LYS A 154 1.01 -2.78 10.09
CA LYS A 154 -0.29 -2.61 10.75
C LYS A 154 -0.61 -1.17 11.14
N SER A 155 0.39 -0.29 11.26
CA SER A 155 0.17 1.12 11.58
C SER A 155 -0.61 1.88 10.51
N LEU A 156 -0.79 1.30 9.30
CA LEU A 156 -1.73 1.79 8.29
C LEU A 156 -3.14 1.98 8.85
N LYS A 157 -3.59 1.10 9.74
CA LYS A 157 -4.90 1.22 10.40
C LYS A 157 -5.07 2.57 11.09
N TYR A 158 -4.05 3.06 11.76
CA TYR A 158 -4.09 4.37 12.42
C TYR A 158 -4.10 5.54 11.42
N LEU A 159 -3.34 5.43 10.33
CA LEU A 159 -3.30 6.45 9.27
C LEU A 159 -4.66 6.60 8.57
N LEU A 160 -5.40 5.51 8.39
CA LEU A 160 -6.69 5.51 7.70
C LEU A 160 -7.88 5.70 8.68
N GLY A 161 -7.72 5.34 9.94
CA GLY A 161 -8.80 5.38 10.94
C GLY A 161 -10.00 4.54 10.48
N ASN A 162 -11.19 5.12 10.63
CA ASN A 162 -12.47 4.51 10.20
C ASN A 162 -12.95 5.05 8.84
N SER A 163 -12.08 5.70 8.06
CA SER A 163 -12.45 6.35 6.80
C SER A 163 -12.65 5.42 5.61
N PRO A 164 -11.92 4.29 5.48
CA PRO A 164 -12.23 3.29 4.45
C PRO A 164 -13.63 2.71 4.61
N LYS A 165 -14.25 2.33 3.49
CA LYS A 165 -15.51 1.55 3.48
C LYS A 165 -15.33 0.21 4.19
N SER A 166 -14.21 -0.46 3.94
CA SER A 166 -13.77 -1.66 4.67
C SER A 166 -12.26 -1.64 4.87
N TYR A 167 -11.80 -2.25 5.98
CA TYR A 167 -10.39 -2.45 6.28
C TYR A 167 -10.20 -3.87 6.82
N THR A 168 -9.45 -4.67 6.10
CA THR A 168 -9.17 -6.07 6.46
C THR A 168 -7.66 -6.27 6.57
N GLU A 169 -7.22 -7.03 7.58
CA GLU A 169 -5.83 -7.44 7.76
C GLU A 169 -5.69 -8.95 7.60
N ASN A 170 -4.72 -9.38 6.78
CA ASN A 170 -4.36 -10.79 6.63
C ASN A 170 -2.89 -10.97 7.01
N LYS A 171 -2.66 -11.79 8.05
CA LYS A 171 -1.32 -12.17 8.51
C LYS A 171 -0.94 -13.51 7.92
N PHE A 172 0.20 -13.57 7.25
CA PHE A 172 0.83 -14.82 6.82
C PHE A 172 2.00 -15.15 7.74
N THR A 173 2.22 -16.46 8.00
CA THR A 173 3.23 -16.91 8.97
C THR A 173 4.13 -18.00 8.40
N GLY A 174 5.32 -18.13 9.00
CA GLY A 174 6.29 -19.14 8.65
C GLY A 174 7.26 -18.74 7.55
N LYS A 175 8.04 -19.68 7.05
CA LYS A 175 9.16 -19.42 6.13
C LYS A 175 8.73 -18.73 4.82
N THR A 176 7.56 -19.05 4.31
CA THR A 176 7.02 -18.46 3.07
C THR A 176 6.42 -17.06 3.27
N ALA A 177 6.36 -16.57 4.51
CA ALA A 177 5.98 -15.21 4.84
C ALA A 177 7.17 -14.24 4.86
N GLN A 178 8.34 -14.65 4.39
CA GLN A 178 9.52 -13.81 4.22
C GLN A 178 9.26 -12.71 3.19
N HIS A 179 9.82 -11.53 3.42
CA HIS A 179 9.54 -10.28 2.72
C HIS A 179 9.50 -10.40 1.19
N SER A 180 10.53 -10.99 0.59
CA SER A 180 10.61 -11.15 -0.87
C SER A 180 9.72 -12.27 -1.41
N GLN A 181 9.22 -13.18 -0.56
CA GLN A 181 8.36 -14.29 -0.96
C GLN A 181 6.86 -13.95 -0.85
N LEU A 182 6.49 -12.94 -0.08
CA LEU A 182 5.09 -12.55 0.10
C LEU A 182 4.38 -12.29 -1.23
N HIS A 183 5.00 -11.56 -2.14
CA HIS A 183 4.37 -11.21 -3.42
C HIS A 183 4.40 -12.36 -4.45
N GLU A 184 5.11 -13.46 -4.17
CA GLU A 184 5.13 -14.69 -4.98
C GLU A 184 4.26 -15.80 -4.40
N ASN A 185 3.70 -15.61 -3.21
CA ASN A 185 2.91 -16.60 -2.48
C ASN A 185 1.53 -16.78 -3.13
N LYS A 186 1.21 -18.00 -3.55
CA LYS A 186 -0.06 -18.33 -4.22
C LYS A 186 -1.29 -18.07 -3.34
N ASN A 187 -1.19 -18.28 -2.03
CA ASN A 187 -2.31 -18.00 -1.12
C ASN A 187 -2.58 -16.50 -1.05
N ILE A 188 -1.52 -15.68 -1.00
CA ILE A 188 -1.64 -14.22 -1.06
C ILE A 188 -2.24 -13.79 -2.41
N ALA A 189 -1.78 -14.38 -3.52
CA ALA A 189 -2.35 -14.11 -4.83
C ALA A 189 -3.85 -14.41 -4.89
N ASN A 190 -4.29 -15.54 -4.31
CA ASN A 190 -5.70 -15.90 -4.23
C ASN A 190 -6.50 -14.90 -3.38
N ASP A 191 -5.99 -14.48 -2.21
CA ASP A 191 -6.64 -13.47 -1.38
C ASP A 191 -6.81 -12.15 -2.12
N ILE A 192 -5.77 -11.72 -2.85
CA ILE A 192 -5.82 -10.52 -3.68
C ILE A 192 -6.87 -10.65 -4.79
N ILE A 193 -6.89 -11.77 -5.50
CA ILE A 193 -7.87 -12.03 -6.57
C ILE A 193 -9.28 -11.98 -5.98
N GLN A 194 -9.54 -12.68 -4.88
CA GLN A 194 -10.83 -12.66 -4.21
C GLN A 194 -11.23 -11.24 -3.79
N PHE A 195 -10.32 -10.51 -3.17
CA PHE A 195 -10.59 -9.14 -2.73
C PHE A 195 -10.89 -8.19 -3.89
N LEU A 196 -10.13 -8.28 -4.98
CA LEU A 196 -10.27 -7.35 -6.11
C LEU A 196 -11.51 -7.65 -6.96
N TRP A 197 -11.87 -8.93 -7.20
CA TRP A 197 -12.87 -9.32 -8.18
C TRP A 197 -14.14 -9.94 -7.60
N ASN A 198 -14.15 -10.40 -6.34
CA ASN A 198 -15.41 -10.82 -5.73
C ASN A 198 -16.25 -9.59 -5.31
N LYS A 199 -17.53 -9.68 -5.65
CA LYS A 199 -18.55 -8.66 -5.30
C LYS A 199 -19.00 -8.82 -3.87
#